data_3eb7628b75680284302d71c82b16b4fb
#
_entry.id   3eb7628b75680284302d71c82b16b4fb
#
_cell.length_a   1.000
_cell.length_b   1.000
_cell.length_c   1.000
_cell.angle_alpha   90.00
_cell.angle_beta   90.00
_cell.angle_gamma   90.00
#
_symmetry.space_group_name_H-M   'P 1'
#
loop_
_entity.id
_entity.type
_entity.pdbx_description
1 polymer ?
#
loop_
_entity_poly.entity_id
_entity_poly.type
_entity_poly.pdbx_seq_one_letter_code
_entity_poly.pdbx_strand_id
1 'polypeptide(L)'
;MENLSKLESIVELYFSKKYKLYKPQDANGEDLGKWFEFESRAHFLDAYLNYYRNLPNLKSAIVNGCSAKFKILYESQEYELKHNHQEEFKDEKGNLRGVNNSVLSSMAVKLTFKTTQLEAAESFDDVYRIVKSAKVSGFGELSIYDAAIRISVFLGFKPTKVFLHAGTRVGAKYLEDKGLLPEDSSQEDTLELSDFPEPTQKLDAMQLENFLCSFKNDLIKI
;
A
#
# COMPACT_ATOMS: atom_id res chain seq x y z
N MET A 1 -0.91 -9.37 -28.93
CA MET A 1 -2.07 -8.43 -29.05
C MET A 1 -3.21 -8.82 -28.09
N GLU A 2 -3.64 -10.10 -28.05
CA GLU A 2 -4.72 -10.53 -27.15
C GLU A 2 -4.44 -10.26 -25.66
N ASN A 3 -3.25 -10.62 -25.16
CA ASN A 3 -2.87 -10.38 -23.75
C ASN A 3 -2.85 -8.90 -23.38
N LEU A 4 -2.41 -8.00 -24.29
CA LEU A 4 -2.43 -6.55 -24.04
C LEU A 4 -3.86 -6.02 -23.94
N SER A 5 -4.78 -6.46 -24.81
CA SER A 5 -6.19 -6.05 -24.74
C SER A 5 -6.89 -6.55 -23.47
N LYS A 6 -6.57 -7.77 -23.03
CA LYS A 6 -7.06 -8.27 -21.74
C LYS A 6 -6.51 -7.47 -20.56
N LEU A 7 -5.20 -7.16 -20.58
CA LEU A 7 -4.58 -6.33 -19.55
C LEU A 7 -5.22 -4.94 -19.50
N GLU A 8 -5.46 -4.31 -20.65
CA GLU A 8 -6.13 -3.01 -20.73
C GLU A 8 -7.51 -3.07 -20.06
N SER A 9 -8.29 -4.10 -20.35
CA SER A 9 -9.60 -4.29 -19.73
C SER A 9 -9.51 -4.44 -18.20
N ILE A 10 -8.47 -5.14 -17.69
CA ILE A 10 -8.26 -5.28 -16.23
C ILE A 10 -7.83 -3.94 -15.61
N VAL A 11 -7.00 -3.15 -16.30
CA VAL A 11 -6.61 -1.82 -15.84
C VAL A 11 -7.82 -0.89 -15.77
N GLU A 12 -8.75 -0.96 -16.74
CA GLU A 12 -10.00 -0.21 -16.66
C GLU A 12 -10.84 -0.58 -15.42
N LEU A 13 -10.86 -1.86 -15.04
CA LEU A 13 -11.55 -2.29 -13.82
C LEU A 13 -10.96 -1.68 -12.54
N TYR A 14 -9.66 -1.37 -12.52
CA TYR A 14 -9.03 -0.70 -11.37
C TYR A 14 -9.67 0.68 -11.10
N PHE A 15 -10.12 1.37 -12.15
CA PHE A 15 -10.76 2.69 -12.05
C PHE A 15 -12.29 2.65 -12.00
N SER A 16 -12.92 1.54 -12.43
CA SER A 16 -14.39 1.50 -12.64
C SER A 16 -15.12 0.45 -11.82
N LYS A 17 -14.45 -0.63 -11.39
CA LYS A 17 -15.10 -1.70 -10.62
C LYS A 17 -15.26 -1.29 -9.17
N LYS A 18 -16.48 -1.32 -8.66
CA LYS A 18 -16.77 -1.08 -7.24
C LYS A 18 -15.88 -1.93 -6.34
N TYR A 19 -15.27 -1.27 -5.36
CA TYR A 19 -14.41 -1.90 -4.37
C TYR A 19 -15.14 -1.98 -3.03
N LYS A 20 -15.16 -3.17 -2.44
CA LYS A 20 -15.75 -3.42 -1.12
C LYS A 20 -14.68 -3.78 -0.12
N LEU A 21 -14.64 -3.05 0.99
CA LEU A 21 -13.75 -3.28 2.13
C LEU A 21 -14.58 -3.74 3.32
N TYR A 22 -14.36 -4.96 3.78
CA TYR A 22 -14.92 -5.42 5.04
C TYR A 22 -13.98 -5.09 6.20
N LYS A 23 -14.54 -4.52 7.27
CA LYS A 23 -13.84 -4.27 8.52
C LYS A 23 -14.57 -4.94 9.68
N PRO A 24 -14.00 -6.01 10.27
CA PRO A 24 -14.55 -6.64 11.46
C PRO A 24 -14.44 -5.72 12.67
N GLN A 25 -13.38 -4.91 12.75
CA GLN A 25 -13.06 -4.03 13.87
C GLN A 25 -12.62 -2.65 13.37
N ASP A 26 -12.75 -1.65 14.21
CA ASP A 26 -12.17 -0.33 14.03
C ASP A 26 -10.64 -0.33 14.32
N ALA A 27 -10.01 0.84 14.29
CA ALA A 27 -8.58 0.98 14.56
C ALA A 27 -8.18 0.73 16.03
N ASN A 28 -9.13 0.68 16.95
CA ASN A 28 -8.93 0.45 18.38
C ASN A 28 -9.24 -0.99 18.79
N GLY A 29 -9.78 -1.80 17.84
CA GLY A 29 -10.16 -3.19 18.08
C GLY A 29 -11.60 -3.35 18.54
N GLU A 30 -12.42 -2.29 18.49
CA GLU A 30 -13.85 -2.36 18.78
C GLU A 30 -14.60 -2.99 17.60
N ASP A 31 -15.57 -3.84 17.90
CA ASP A 31 -16.37 -4.54 16.89
C ASP A 31 -17.06 -3.55 15.95
N LEU A 32 -16.87 -3.70 14.65
CA LEU A 32 -17.46 -2.86 13.63
C LEU A 32 -18.38 -3.66 12.70
N GLY A 33 -17.92 -4.81 12.20
CA GLY A 33 -18.71 -5.71 11.35
C GLY A 33 -19.27 -5.05 10.08
N LYS A 34 -18.57 -4.04 9.52
CA LYS A 34 -19.13 -3.18 8.48
C LYS A 34 -18.43 -3.36 7.14
N TRP A 35 -19.24 -3.29 6.07
CA TRP A 35 -18.77 -3.14 4.69
C TRP A 35 -18.74 -1.67 4.31
N PHE A 36 -17.63 -1.27 3.68
CA PHE A 36 -17.45 0.03 3.05
C PHE A 36 -17.38 -0.19 1.53
N GLU A 37 -18.15 0.57 0.76
CA GLU A 37 -18.14 0.50 -0.69
C GLU A 37 -17.55 1.79 -1.27
N PHE A 38 -16.60 1.65 -2.19
CA PHE A 38 -15.96 2.73 -2.94
C PHE A 38 -16.26 2.54 -4.42
N GLU A 39 -16.24 3.63 -5.17
CA GLU A 39 -16.49 3.61 -6.62
C GLU A 39 -15.50 2.70 -7.35
N SER A 40 -14.25 2.66 -6.88
CA SER A 40 -13.21 1.80 -7.44
C SER A 40 -12.08 1.54 -6.43
N ARG A 41 -11.14 0.67 -6.80
CA ARG A 41 -9.92 0.45 -6.03
C ARG A 41 -9.03 1.69 -6.05
N ALA A 42 -8.94 2.40 -7.18
CA ALA A 42 -8.22 3.66 -7.29
C ALA A 42 -8.81 4.73 -6.36
N HIS A 43 -10.14 4.85 -6.31
CA HIS A 43 -10.83 5.77 -5.40
C HIS A 43 -10.54 5.46 -3.93
N PHE A 44 -10.58 4.18 -3.54
CA PHE A 44 -10.20 3.80 -2.17
C PHE A 44 -8.75 4.19 -1.85
N LEU A 45 -7.80 3.92 -2.76
CA LEU A 45 -6.39 4.27 -2.54
C LEU A 45 -6.23 5.79 -2.34
N ASP A 46 -6.90 6.60 -3.16
CA ASP A 46 -6.83 8.06 -3.02
C ASP A 46 -7.47 8.54 -1.71
N ALA A 47 -8.65 8.06 -1.35
CA ALA A 47 -9.32 8.38 -0.10
C ALA A 47 -8.45 8.01 1.12
N TYR A 48 -7.84 6.82 1.08
CA TYR A 48 -6.91 6.34 2.09
C TYR A 48 -5.68 7.23 2.25
N LEU A 49 -5.03 7.59 1.14
CA LEU A 49 -3.83 8.43 1.15
C LEU A 49 -4.14 9.89 1.47
N ASN A 50 -5.33 10.36 1.10
CA ASN A 50 -5.77 11.71 1.40
C ASN A 50 -5.82 11.98 2.92
N TYR A 51 -6.12 10.99 3.73
CA TYR A 51 -6.02 11.11 5.18
C TYR A 51 -4.61 11.52 5.62
N TYR A 52 -3.57 10.85 5.10
CA TYR A 52 -2.18 11.15 5.47
C TYR A 52 -1.69 12.49 4.94
N ARG A 53 -2.12 12.89 3.72
CA ARG A 53 -1.80 14.21 3.14
C ARG A 53 -2.29 15.37 4.02
N ASN A 54 -3.41 15.18 4.69
CA ASN A 54 -4.08 16.23 5.48
C ASN A 54 -3.81 16.14 6.98
N LEU A 55 -2.83 15.36 7.42
CA LEU A 55 -2.45 15.32 8.82
C LEU A 55 -1.83 16.66 9.26
N PRO A 56 -2.00 17.06 10.54
CA PRO A 56 -1.63 18.39 10.99
C PRO A 56 -0.11 18.64 11.04
N ASN A 57 0.71 17.59 11.14
CA ASN A 57 2.16 17.71 11.26
C ASN A 57 2.85 16.37 11.02
N LEU A 58 4.17 16.41 10.78
CA LEU A 58 4.99 15.23 10.48
C LEU A 58 4.98 14.20 11.62
N LYS A 59 4.93 14.63 12.89
CA LYS A 59 4.83 13.68 14.01
C LYS A 59 3.56 12.85 13.94
N SER A 60 2.43 13.45 13.58
CA SER A 60 1.17 12.73 13.34
C SER A 60 1.28 11.78 12.14
N ALA A 61 1.97 12.21 11.06
CA ALA A 61 2.22 11.36 9.91
C ALA A 61 3.08 10.13 10.26
N ILE A 62 4.12 10.31 11.08
CA ILE A 62 4.95 9.20 11.57
C ILE A 62 4.12 8.23 12.41
N VAL A 63 3.38 8.73 13.41
CA VAL A 63 2.62 7.88 14.33
C VAL A 63 1.53 7.11 13.59
N ASN A 64 0.70 7.78 12.80
CA ASN A 64 -0.37 7.12 12.04
C ASN A 64 0.19 6.27 10.89
N GLY A 65 1.26 6.71 10.24
CA GLY A 65 1.94 5.96 9.18
C GLY A 65 2.47 4.61 9.67
N CYS A 66 3.14 4.58 10.82
CA CYS A 66 3.64 3.35 11.44
C CYS A 66 2.52 2.47 11.99
N SER A 67 1.52 3.05 12.69
CA SER A 67 0.39 2.31 13.25
C SER A 67 -0.63 1.86 12.21
N ALA A 68 -0.51 2.35 10.98
CA ALA A 68 -1.41 2.09 9.86
C ALA A 68 -2.87 2.53 10.11
N LYS A 69 -3.07 3.46 11.03
CA LYS A 69 -4.38 4.04 11.32
C LYS A 69 -4.71 5.13 10.31
N PHE A 70 -5.94 5.16 9.85
CA PHE A 70 -6.46 6.17 8.94
C PHE A 70 -7.95 6.40 9.17
N LYS A 71 -8.45 7.53 8.69
CA LYS A 71 -9.86 7.86 8.78
C LYS A 71 -10.48 7.98 7.40
N ILE A 72 -11.73 7.56 7.30
CA ILE A 72 -12.55 7.75 6.11
C ILE A 72 -13.90 8.36 6.52
N LEU A 73 -14.43 9.24 5.68
CA LEU A 73 -15.81 9.68 5.75
C LEU A 73 -16.66 8.74 4.90
N TYR A 74 -17.63 8.06 5.51
CA TYR A 74 -18.53 7.15 4.82
C TYR A 74 -19.96 7.35 5.31
N GLU A 75 -20.91 7.59 4.41
CA GLU A 75 -22.32 7.86 4.75
C GLU A 75 -22.47 8.99 5.80
N SER A 76 -21.67 10.06 5.67
CA SER A 76 -21.64 11.22 6.57
C SER A 76 -21.11 10.92 7.99
N GLN A 77 -20.55 9.75 8.24
CA GLN A 77 -19.91 9.36 9.49
C GLN A 77 -18.42 9.12 9.30
N GLU A 78 -17.60 9.61 10.25
CA GLU A 78 -16.15 9.33 10.27
C GLU A 78 -15.88 7.98 10.93
N TYR A 79 -15.05 7.16 10.29
CA TYR A 79 -14.58 5.89 10.81
C TYR A 79 -13.06 5.89 10.90
N GLU A 80 -12.52 5.51 12.05
CA GLU A 80 -11.10 5.28 12.23
C GLU A 80 -10.81 3.79 12.02
N LEU A 81 -10.00 3.49 11.00
CA LEU A 81 -9.70 2.13 10.55
C LEU A 81 -8.21 1.86 10.61
N LYS A 82 -7.83 0.58 10.59
CA LYS A 82 -6.46 0.13 10.45
C LYS A 82 -6.27 -0.58 9.12
N HIS A 83 -5.13 -0.38 8.45
CA HIS A 83 -4.86 -1.03 7.18
C HIS A 83 -4.64 -2.54 7.36
N ASN A 84 -5.20 -3.35 6.45
CA ASN A 84 -5.24 -4.81 6.57
C ASN A 84 -3.85 -5.46 6.70
N HIS A 85 -2.81 -4.89 6.08
CA HIS A 85 -1.44 -5.43 6.17
C HIS A 85 -0.88 -5.42 7.60
N GLN A 86 -1.31 -4.48 8.44
CA GLN A 86 -0.85 -4.34 9.81
C GLN A 86 -1.90 -4.74 10.86
N GLU A 87 -3.11 -5.12 10.42
CA GLU A 87 -4.16 -5.59 11.31
C GLU A 87 -3.82 -7.00 11.83
N GLU A 88 -3.87 -7.18 13.16
CA GLU A 88 -3.66 -8.50 13.75
C GLU A 88 -4.92 -9.35 13.61
N PHE A 89 -4.76 -10.56 13.11
CA PHE A 89 -5.85 -11.55 13.04
C PHE A 89 -5.29 -12.97 13.16
N LYS A 90 -6.14 -13.92 13.48
CA LYS A 90 -5.81 -15.34 13.43
C LYS A 90 -6.24 -15.92 12.09
N ASP A 91 -5.30 -16.59 11.41
CA ASP A 91 -5.62 -17.33 10.20
C ASP A 91 -6.46 -18.60 10.52
N GLU A 92 -6.92 -19.29 9.48
CA GLU A 92 -7.73 -20.51 9.58
C GLU A 92 -7.04 -21.63 10.42
N LYS A 93 -5.72 -21.57 10.55
CA LYS A 93 -4.91 -22.50 11.36
C LYS A 93 -4.67 -22.00 12.78
N GLY A 94 -5.23 -20.84 13.15
CA GLY A 94 -5.07 -20.21 14.45
C GLY A 94 -3.75 -19.45 14.64
N ASN A 95 -2.90 -19.33 13.60
CA ASN A 95 -1.66 -18.56 13.68
C ASN A 95 -1.95 -17.07 13.65
N LEU A 96 -1.26 -16.31 14.50
CA LEU A 96 -1.33 -14.86 14.48
C LEU A 96 -0.66 -14.30 13.23
N ARG A 97 -1.36 -13.44 12.51
CA ARG A 97 -0.93 -12.73 11.31
C ARG A 97 -1.02 -11.22 11.54
N GLY A 98 -0.47 -10.45 10.61
CA GLY A 98 -0.38 -9.00 10.74
C GLY A 98 0.85 -8.58 11.53
N VAL A 99 0.80 -7.40 12.15
CA VAL A 99 1.92 -6.83 12.92
C VAL A 99 1.43 -6.41 14.31
N ASN A 100 2.10 -6.92 15.35
CA ASN A 100 1.74 -6.61 16.73
C ASN A 100 1.77 -5.10 17.01
N ASN A 101 0.78 -4.60 17.75
CA ASN A 101 0.65 -3.19 18.08
C ASN A 101 1.87 -2.63 18.83
N SER A 102 2.55 -3.43 19.65
CA SER A 102 3.79 -3.01 20.33
C SER A 102 4.94 -2.79 19.35
N VAL A 103 5.02 -3.60 18.28
CA VAL A 103 6.01 -3.41 17.20
C VAL A 103 5.73 -2.12 16.42
N LEU A 104 4.45 -1.87 16.07
CA LEU A 104 4.04 -0.64 15.39
C LEU A 104 4.37 0.60 16.23
N SER A 105 4.06 0.57 17.53
CA SER A 105 4.37 1.66 18.47
C SER A 105 5.87 1.87 18.62
N SER A 106 6.65 0.80 18.76
CA SER A 106 8.11 0.86 18.85
C SER A 106 8.74 1.47 17.61
N MET A 107 8.21 1.12 16.42
CA MET A 107 8.66 1.71 15.16
C MET A 107 8.35 3.21 15.10
N ALA A 108 7.13 3.62 15.50
CA ALA A 108 6.73 5.03 15.54
C ALA A 108 7.63 5.85 16.48
N VAL A 109 7.90 5.35 17.69
CA VAL A 109 8.81 6.01 18.65
C VAL A 109 10.20 6.15 18.04
N LYS A 110 10.77 5.06 17.51
CA LYS A 110 12.13 5.08 16.94
C LYS A 110 12.23 6.03 15.74
N LEU A 111 11.19 6.08 14.90
CA LEU A 111 11.16 6.96 13.75
C LEU A 111 10.95 8.43 14.13
N THR A 112 10.26 8.72 15.25
CA THR A 112 10.13 10.09 15.77
C THR A 112 11.49 10.71 16.10
N PHE A 113 12.48 9.93 16.54
CA PHE A 113 13.86 10.44 16.72
C PHE A 113 14.59 10.79 15.41
N LYS A 114 13.99 10.45 14.26
CA LYS A 114 14.50 10.78 12.93
C LYS A 114 13.71 11.90 12.23
N THR A 115 12.88 12.62 12.97
CA THR A 115 12.03 13.71 12.42
C THR A 115 12.85 14.69 11.59
N THR A 116 13.99 15.18 12.10
CA THR A 116 14.86 16.12 11.35
C THR A 116 15.40 15.51 10.05
N GLN A 117 15.68 14.21 10.02
CA GLN A 117 16.10 13.53 8.79
C GLN A 117 14.94 13.44 7.78
N LEU A 118 13.73 13.19 8.26
CA LEU A 118 12.52 13.16 7.41
C LEU A 118 12.15 14.56 6.89
N GLU A 119 12.34 15.61 7.69
CA GLU A 119 12.15 17.01 7.25
C GLU A 119 13.15 17.42 6.16
N ALA A 120 14.34 16.84 6.18
CA ALA A 120 15.38 17.06 5.18
C ALA A 120 15.32 16.11 3.99
N ALA A 121 14.34 15.19 3.93
CA ALA A 121 14.16 14.30 2.79
C ALA A 121 13.73 15.10 1.55
N GLU A 122 14.25 14.73 0.39
CA GLU A 122 13.97 15.37 -0.90
C GLU A 122 13.24 14.44 -1.88
N SER A 123 13.05 13.17 -1.49
CA SER A 123 12.45 12.14 -2.33
C SER A 123 11.75 11.05 -1.52
N PHE A 124 10.93 10.24 -2.20
CA PHE A 124 10.40 9.00 -1.63
C PHE A 124 11.53 8.05 -1.18
N ASP A 125 12.58 7.94 -1.98
CA ASP A 125 13.71 7.04 -1.69
C ASP A 125 14.46 7.44 -0.42
N ASP A 126 14.55 8.75 -0.13
CA ASP A 126 15.09 9.23 1.13
C ASP A 126 14.21 8.80 2.31
N VAL A 127 12.90 9.05 2.22
CA VAL A 127 11.94 8.64 3.26
C VAL A 127 12.01 7.12 3.46
N TYR A 128 12.00 6.33 2.38
CA TYR A 128 12.10 4.86 2.45
C TYR A 128 13.38 4.41 3.16
N ARG A 129 14.55 4.99 2.81
CA ARG A 129 15.83 4.71 3.48
C ARG A 129 15.80 5.06 4.97
N ILE A 130 15.23 6.20 5.33
CA ILE A 130 15.12 6.63 6.73
C ILE A 130 14.23 5.67 7.51
N VAL A 131 13.05 5.32 6.97
CA VAL A 131 12.13 4.35 7.59
C VAL A 131 12.82 2.98 7.74
N LYS A 132 13.47 2.49 6.69
CA LYS A 132 14.22 1.22 6.71
C LYS A 132 15.33 1.22 7.75
N SER A 133 16.06 2.33 7.92
CA SER A 133 17.12 2.46 8.91
C SER A 133 16.62 2.47 10.37
N ALA A 134 15.34 2.78 10.57
CA ALA A 134 14.67 2.76 11.88
C ALA A 134 14.05 1.39 12.22
N LYS A 135 14.13 0.41 11.32
CA LYS A 135 13.50 -0.91 11.45
C LYS A 135 13.67 -1.51 12.85
N VAL A 136 12.59 -2.05 13.39
CA VAL A 136 12.57 -2.88 14.60
C VAL A 136 12.22 -4.32 14.24
N SER A 137 12.58 -5.27 15.12
CA SER A 137 12.21 -6.67 14.91
C SER A 137 10.71 -6.84 14.80
N GLY A 138 10.23 -7.61 13.83
CA GLY A 138 8.80 -7.82 13.55
C GLY A 138 8.17 -6.77 12.61
N PHE A 139 8.87 -5.66 12.30
CA PHE A 139 8.41 -4.69 11.30
C PHE A 139 9.03 -5.05 9.94
N GLY A 140 8.28 -5.82 9.13
CA GLY A 140 8.77 -6.42 7.88
C GLY A 140 8.88 -5.42 6.71
N GLU A 141 9.44 -5.87 5.58
CA GLU A 141 9.68 -5.03 4.38
C GLU A 141 8.39 -4.39 3.84
N LEU A 142 7.28 -5.14 3.79
CA LEU A 142 5.99 -4.58 3.39
C LEU A 142 5.54 -3.44 4.33
N SER A 143 5.73 -3.61 5.65
CA SER A 143 5.37 -2.55 6.62
C SER A 143 6.29 -1.33 6.51
N ILE A 144 7.57 -1.53 6.16
CA ILE A 144 8.52 -0.44 5.87
C ILE A 144 8.03 0.37 4.67
N TYR A 145 7.68 -0.31 3.57
CA TYR A 145 7.17 0.33 2.37
C TYR A 145 5.87 1.09 2.65
N ASP A 146 4.89 0.43 3.28
CA ASP A 146 3.61 1.02 3.62
C ASP A 146 3.76 2.28 4.51
N ALA A 147 4.64 2.23 5.52
CA ALA A 147 4.91 3.38 6.37
C ALA A 147 5.61 4.51 5.59
N ALA A 148 6.56 4.17 4.71
CA ALA A 148 7.23 5.14 3.85
C ALA A 148 6.24 5.84 2.92
N ILE A 149 5.33 5.11 2.26
CA ILE A 149 4.25 5.69 1.43
C ILE A 149 3.43 6.71 2.22
N ARG A 150 2.93 6.32 3.41
CA ARG A 150 2.07 7.16 4.26
C ARG A 150 2.76 8.45 4.69
N ILE A 151 4.03 8.36 5.09
CA ILE A 151 4.83 9.52 5.49
C ILE A 151 5.19 10.38 4.28
N SER A 152 5.56 9.74 3.16
CA SER A 152 5.94 10.46 1.93
C SER A 152 4.80 11.27 1.35
N VAL A 153 3.55 10.77 1.36
CA VAL A 153 2.42 11.56 0.84
C VAL A 153 2.12 12.78 1.70
N PHE A 154 2.41 12.74 3.02
CA PHE A 154 2.39 13.93 3.87
C PHE A 154 3.48 14.95 3.45
N LEU A 155 4.68 14.47 3.12
CA LEU A 155 5.79 15.31 2.69
C LEU A 155 5.69 15.75 1.21
N GLY A 156 4.69 15.26 0.47
CA GLY A 156 4.48 15.60 -0.94
C GLY A 156 5.27 14.74 -1.93
N PHE A 157 5.87 13.64 -1.49
CA PHE A 157 6.64 12.73 -2.36
C PHE A 157 5.83 11.51 -2.78
N LYS A 158 6.16 10.98 -3.96
CA LYS A 158 5.65 9.71 -4.48
C LYS A 158 6.82 8.83 -4.96
N PRO A 159 6.69 7.49 -4.91
CA PRO A 159 7.67 6.63 -5.57
C PRO A 159 7.68 6.85 -7.08
N THR A 160 8.85 6.78 -7.67
CA THR A 160 9.04 6.81 -9.13
C THR A 160 9.18 5.41 -9.72
N LYS A 161 9.43 4.40 -8.87
CA LYS A 161 9.58 2.98 -9.21
C LYS A 161 8.49 2.16 -8.55
N VAL A 162 8.16 1.03 -9.15
CA VAL A 162 7.21 0.04 -8.61
C VAL A 162 7.97 -0.93 -7.71
N PHE A 163 7.61 -0.96 -6.43
CA PHE A 163 8.22 -1.86 -5.46
C PHE A 163 7.55 -3.24 -5.51
N LEU A 164 8.36 -4.29 -5.70
CA LEU A 164 7.87 -5.66 -5.82
C LEU A 164 8.01 -6.42 -4.50
N HIS A 165 6.94 -6.41 -3.71
CA HIS A 165 6.86 -7.19 -2.48
C HIS A 165 5.52 -7.93 -2.38
N ALA A 166 5.49 -9.02 -1.62
CA ALA A 166 4.26 -9.78 -1.35
C ALA A 166 3.35 -9.98 -2.59
N GLY A 167 2.14 -9.44 -2.55
CA GLY A 167 1.14 -9.58 -3.62
C GLY A 167 1.52 -8.92 -4.93
N THR A 168 2.29 -7.82 -4.90
CA THR A 168 2.78 -7.09 -6.07
C THR A 168 3.71 -7.96 -6.90
N ARG A 169 4.65 -8.66 -6.24
CA ARG A 169 5.56 -9.62 -6.87
C ARG A 169 4.79 -10.75 -7.59
N VAL A 170 3.71 -11.23 -6.98
CA VAL A 170 2.84 -12.26 -7.61
C VAL A 170 2.17 -11.70 -8.86
N GLY A 171 1.65 -10.47 -8.82
CA GLY A 171 1.06 -9.80 -9.99
C GLY A 171 2.07 -9.60 -11.11
N ALA A 172 3.29 -9.13 -10.78
CA ALA A 172 4.39 -8.99 -11.73
C ALA A 172 4.78 -10.36 -12.35
N LYS A 173 4.83 -11.43 -11.55
CA LYS A 173 5.13 -12.78 -12.05
C LYS A 173 4.08 -13.26 -13.09
N TYR A 174 2.80 -12.97 -12.87
CA TYR A 174 1.80 -13.30 -13.87
C TYR A 174 1.98 -12.54 -15.19
N LEU A 175 2.37 -11.26 -15.14
CA LEU A 175 2.71 -10.52 -16.36
C LEU A 175 3.95 -11.08 -17.07
N GLU A 176 4.97 -11.45 -16.30
CA GLU A 176 6.19 -12.09 -16.80
C GLU A 176 5.87 -13.44 -17.49
N ASP A 177 5.08 -14.31 -16.85
CA ASP A 177 4.67 -15.61 -17.37
C ASP A 177 3.85 -15.49 -18.68
N LYS A 178 3.24 -14.32 -18.93
CA LYS A 178 2.52 -14.00 -20.18
C LYS A 178 3.38 -13.29 -21.22
N GLY A 179 4.69 -13.10 -20.94
CA GLY A 179 5.61 -12.36 -21.82
C GLY A 179 5.32 -10.87 -21.90
N LEU A 180 4.65 -10.31 -20.89
CA LEU A 180 4.32 -8.89 -20.78
C LEU A 180 5.34 -8.11 -19.92
N LEU A 181 6.20 -8.81 -19.21
CA LEU A 181 7.42 -8.30 -18.57
C LEU A 181 8.61 -9.15 -19.03
N PRO A 182 9.83 -8.61 -19.02
CA PRO A 182 11.05 -9.39 -19.26
C PRO A 182 11.19 -10.56 -18.28
N GLU A 183 11.88 -11.59 -18.68
CA GLU A 183 12.22 -12.74 -17.85
C GLU A 183 12.98 -12.26 -16.59
N ASP A 184 12.69 -12.88 -15.44
CA ASP A 184 13.23 -12.57 -14.12
C ASP A 184 12.85 -11.18 -13.53
N SER A 185 12.04 -10.38 -14.21
CA SER A 185 11.56 -9.09 -13.69
C SER A 185 10.92 -9.23 -12.31
N SER A 186 10.18 -10.32 -12.07
CA SER A 186 9.52 -10.57 -10.79
C SER A 186 10.49 -10.89 -9.63
N GLN A 187 11.77 -11.12 -9.91
CA GLN A 187 12.82 -11.36 -8.91
C GLN A 187 13.40 -10.05 -8.35
N GLU A 188 13.28 -8.96 -9.10
CA GLU A 188 13.80 -7.64 -8.72
C GLU A 188 13.06 -7.08 -7.50
N ASP A 189 13.71 -6.18 -6.77
CA ASP A 189 13.08 -5.46 -5.66
C ASP A 189 12.19 -4.30 -6.17
N THR A 190 12.58 -3.70 -7.29
CA THR A 190 11.87 -2.60 -7.94
C THR A 190 11.96 -2.68 -9.46
N LEU A 191 10.94 -2.18 -10.16
CA LEU A 191 10.94 -1.99 -11.62
C LEU A 191 10.63 -0.53 -11.95
N GLU A 192 11.18 -0.05 -13.08
CA GLU A 192 10.82 1.25 -13.64
C GLU A 192 9.40 1.17 -14.24
N LEU A 193 8.68 2.29 -14.26
CA LEU A 193 7.37 2.34 -14.94
C LEU A 193 7.48 1.97 -16.42
N SER A 194 8.58 2.34 -17.07
CA SER A 194 8.85 2.03 -18.48
C SER A 194 9.01 0.55 -18.79
N ASP A 195 9.31 -0.28 -17.78
CA ASP A 195 9.46 -1.73 -17.96
C ASP A 195 8.10 -2.42 -18.14
N PHE A 196 7.04 -1.78 -17.67
CA PHE A 196 5.69 -2.32 -17.71
C PHE A 196 5.00 -2.07 -19.06
N PRO A 197 4.06 -2.94 -19.46
CA PRO A 197 3.37 -2.84 -20.73
C PRO A 197 2.50 -1.57 -20.85
N GLU A 198 2.33 -1.10 -22.07
CA GLU A 198 1.64 0.15 -22.40
C GLU A 198 0.29 0.36 -21.68
N PRO A 199 -0.63 -0.62 -21.58
CA PRO A 199 -1.90 -0.40 -20.88
C PRO A 199 -1.77 0.04 -19.42
N THR A 200 -0.63 -0.23 -18.77
CA THR A 200 -0.38 0.16 -17.37
C THR A 200 0.25 1.54 -17.23
N GLN A 201 0.69 2.17 -18.31
CA GLN A 201 1.36 3.48 -18.29
C GLN A 201 0.47 4.65 -17.82
N LYS A 202 -0.85 4.45 -17.74
CA LYS A 202 -1.80 5.39 -17.15
C LYS A 202 -1.83 5.36 -15.61
N LEU A 203 -1.11 4.43 -14.99
CA LEU A 203 -0.95 4.30 -13.54
C LEU A 203 0.38 4.94 -13.11
N ASP A 204 0.39 5.70 -12.02
CA ASP A 204 1.66 6.05 -11.37
C ASP A 204 2.24 4.81 -10.64
N ALA A 205 3.50 4.89 -10.19
CA ALA A 205 4.20 3.75 -9.60
C ALA A 205 3.47 3.16 -8.38
N MET A 206 2.86 4.01 -7.56
CA MET A 206 2.10 3.59 -6.39
C MET A 206 0.75 2.96 -6.77
N GLN A 207 0.08 3.52 -7.77
CA GLN A 207 -1.15 2.93 -8.32
C GLN A 207 -0.88 1.59 -8.98
N LEU A 208 0.23 1.46 -9.71
CA LEU A 208 0.63 0.22 -10.36
C LEU A 208 1.00 -0.87 -9.34
N GLU A 209 1.73 -0.52 -8.28
CA GLU A 209 1.97 -1.41 -7.14
C GLU A 209 0.63 -1.93 -6.56
N ASN A 210 -0.27 -1.02 -6.25
CA ASN A 210 -1.58 -1.34 -5.69
C ASN A 210 -2.44 -2.18 -6.65
N PHE A 211 -2.40 -1.88 -7.95
CA PHE A 211 -3.06 -2.65 -9.02
C PHE A 211 -2.55 -4.09 -9.08
N LEU A 212 -1.23 -4.28 -9.19
CA LEU A 212 -0.62 -5.60 -9.25
C LEU A 212 -0.99 -6.48 -8.05
N CYS A 213 -0.97 -5.89 -6.85
CA CYS A 213 -1.36 -6.60 -5.62
C CYS A 213 -2.85 -6.95 -5.61
N SER A 214 -3.72 -6.00 -5.96
CA SER A 214 -5.18 -6.12 -5.80
C SER A 214 -5.85 -6.95 -6.90
N PHE A 215 -5.32 -6.92 -8.13
CA PHE A 215 -5.87 -7.58 -9.32
C PHE A 215 -5.09 -8.83 -9.74
N LYS A 216 -4.16 -9.34 -8.94
CA LYS A 216 -3.39 -10.56 -9.24
C LYS A 216 -4.26 -11.76 -9.66
N ASN A 217 -5.45 -11.91 -9.05
CA ASN A 217 -6.39 -12.99 -9.39
C ASN A 217 -7.09 -12.78 -10.74
N ASP A 218 -7.09 -11.56 -11.27
CA ASP A 218 -7.56 -11.28 -12.62
C ASP A 218 -6.39 -11.37 -13.61
N LEU A 219 -5.19 -10.93 -13.23
CA LEU A 219 -3.97 -11.01 -14.05
C LEU A 219 -3.59 -12.45 -14.43
N ILE A 220 -3.82 -13.42 -13.55
CA ILE A 220 -3.56 -14.85 -13.88
C ILE A 220 -4.40 -15.35 -15.08
N LYS A 221 -5.53 -14.67 -15.40
CA LYS A 221 -6.47 -15.06 -16.45
C LYS A 221 -6.15 -14.44 -17.82
N ILE A 222 -5.13 -13.56 -17.92
CA ILE A 222 -4.62 -13.00 -19.18
C ILE A 222 -4.00 -14.13 -20.08
#